data_f0a241b58734e52bb0fe6d248dea4d09
#
_entry.id   f0a241b58734e52bb0fe6d248dea4d09
#
_cell.length_a   1.000
_cell.length_b   1.000
_cell.length_c   1.000
_cell.angle_alpha   90.00
_cell.angle_beta   90.00
_cell.angle_gamma   90.00
#
_symmetry.space_group_name_H-M   'P 1'
#
loop_
_entity.id
_entity.type
_entity.pdbx_description
1 polymer ?
#
loop_
_entity_poly.entity_id
_entity_poly.type
_entity_poly.pdbx_seq_one_letter_code
_entity_poly.pdbx_strand_id
1 'polypeptide(L)' 'MEPLRVDAGELTAEEILDALRDGRRVVVRTEMMGGSHQVTLRHDGTTYYCDTPTTLHKHEGEGEMRECIRNMGYGD' A
#
# COMPACT_ATOMS: atom_id res chain seq x y z
N MET A 1 16.45 -2.78 3.70
CA MET A 1 15.94 -2.37 2.37
C MET A 1 15.18 -1.05 2.51
N GLU A 2 15.44 -0.10 1.64
CA GLU A 2 14.79 1.19 1.72
C GLU A 2 13.33 1.11 1.25
N PRO A 3 12.43 1.90 1.84
CA PRO A 3 11.04 1.93 1.37
C PRO A 3 10.96 2.40 -0.08
N LEU A 4 10.02 1.83 -0.80
CA LEU A 4 9.70 2.27 -2.15
C LEU A 4 8.66 3.39 -2.03
N ARG A 5 9.00 4.59 -2.49
CA ARG A 5 8.11 5.75 -2.41
C ARG A 5 7.51 6.04 -3.77
N VAL A 6 6.20 6.04 -3.84
CA VAL A 6 5.48 6.22 -5.10
C VAL A 6 4.25 7.10 -4.89
N ASP A 7 3.75 7.67 -5.98
CA ASP A 7 2.47 8.36 -5.97
C ASP A 7 1.34 7.36 -6.21
N ALA A 8 0.16 7.67 -5.70
CA ALA A 8 -1.01 6.83 -5.93
C ALA A 8 -1.25 6.66 -7.43
N GLY A 9 -1.41 5.42 -7.87
CA GLY A 9 -1.63 5.09 -9.28
C GLY A 9 -0.36 4.99 -10.12
N GLU A 10 0.80 5.27 -9.55
CA GLU A 10 2.07 5.19 -10.29
C GLU A 10 2.44 3.74 -10.61
N LEU A 11 2.16 2.83 -9.69
CA LEU A 11 2.40 1.40 -9.89
C LEU A 11 1.07 0.66 -9.99
N THR A 12 1.10 -0.53 -10.57
CA THR A 12 -0.06 -1.42 -10.55
C THR A 12 -0.14 -2.11 -9.19
N ALA A 13 -1.32 -2.65 -8.86
CA ALA A 13 -1.49 -3.40 -7.62
C ALA A 13 -0.51 -4.58 -7.57
N GLU A 14 -0.27 -5.25 -8.71
CA GLU A 14 0.66 -6.38 -8.76
C GLU A 14 2.09 -5.97 -8.49
N GLU A 15 2.52 -4.82 -9.00
CA GLU A 15 3.86 -4.30 -8.73
C GLU A 15 4.04 -3.96 -7.26
N ILE A 16 3.02 -3.38 -6.64
CA ILE A 16 3.03 -3.09 -5.20
C ILE A 16 3.12 -4.39 -4.41
N LEU A 17 2.29 -5.38 -4.76
CA LEU A 17 2.29 -6.67 -4.07
C LEU A 17 3.63 -7.39 -4.20
N ASP A 18 4.27 -7.31 -5.36
CA ASP A 18 5.59 -7.91 -5.56
C ASP A 18 6.61 -7.30 -4.59
N ALA A 19 6.61 -5.98 -4.43
CA ALA A 19 7.51 -5.30 -3.50
C ALA A 19 7.22 -5.74 -2.06
N LEU A 20 5.94 -5.85 -1.70
CA LEU A 20 5.54 -6.28 -0.35
C LEU A 20 5.98 -7.71 -0.08
N ARG A 21 5.85 -8.62 -1.05
CA ARG A 21 6.28 -10.01 -0.90
C ARG A 21 7.78 -10.12 -0.69
N ASP A 22 8.54 -9.18 -1.25
CA ASP A 22 9.99 -9.13 -1.06
C ASP A 22 10.37 -8.54 0.31
N GLY A 23 9.38 -8.15 1.10
CA GLY A 23 9.62 -7.57 2.42
C GLY A 23 9.87 -6.07 2.39
N ARG A 24 9.64 -5.42 1.26
CA ARG A 24 9.86 -3.99 1.10
C ARG A 24 8.60 -3.22 1.47
N ARG A 25 8.76 -2.14 2.22
CA ARG A 25 7.64 -1.24 2.48
C ARG A 25 7.39 -0.37 1.26
N VAL A 26 6.11 -0.09 1.01
CA VAL A 26 5.72 0.82 -0.07
C VAL A 26 5.01 1.99 0.56
N VAL A 27 5.56 3.20 0.37
CA VAL A 27 4.95 4.42 0.87
C VAL A 27 4.26 5.09 -0.31
N VAL A 28 2.94 5.16 -0.24
CA VAL A 28 2.12 5.74 -1.30
C VAL A 28 1.69 7.13 -0.89
N ARG A 29 1.98 8.12 -1.73
CA ARG A 29 1.49 9.47 -1.50
C ARG A 29 0.16 9.64 -2.22
N THR A 30 -0.86 10.01 -1.48
CA THR A 30 -2.18 10.30 -2.04
C THR A 30 -2.49 11.77 -1.85
N GLU A 31 -3.25 12.34 -2.77
CA GLU A 31 -3.74 13.70 -2.62
C GLU A 31 -5.23 13.63 -2.35
N MET A 32 -5.63 14.25 -1.26
CA MET A 32 -7.02 14.32 -0.84
C MET A 32 -7.38 15.78 -0.59
N MET A 33 -8.67 16.07 -0.44
CA MET A 33 -9.12 17.41 -0.12
C MET A 33 -8.38 17.95 1.10
N GLY A 34 -7.66 19.04 0.92
CA GLY A 34 -6.93 19.66 2.01
C GLY A 34 -5.47 19.29 2.13
N GLY A 35 -4.91 18.44 1.23
CA GLY A 35 -3.49 18.18 1.25
C GLY A 35 -3.08 16.77 0.85
N SER A 36 -1.80 16.51 1.02
CA SER A 36 -1.20 15.20 0.71
C SER A 36 -1.14 14.34 1.95
N HIS A 37 -1.36 13.05 1.78
CA HIS A 37 -1.25 12.06 2.85
C HIS A 37 -0.34 10.93 2.39
N GLN A 38 0.33 10.29 3.34
CA GLN A 38 1.15 9.13 3.07
C GLN A 38 0.52 7.90 3.69
N VAL A 39 0.51 6.81 2.93
CA VAL A 39 0.02 5.52 3.38
C VAL A 39 1.17 4.55 3.27
N THR A 40 1.46 3.83 4.34
CA THR A 40 2.54 2.83 4.34
C THR A 40 1.94 1.44 4.21
N LEU A 41 2.37 0.75 3.16
CA LEU A 41 1.97 -0.64 2.93
C LEU A 41 3.13 -1.54 3.30
N ARG A 42 2.85 -2.65 3.98
CA ARG A 42 3.89 -3.59 4.38
C ARG A 42 3.33 -5.00 4.55
N HIS A 43 4.21 -5.96 4.56
CA HIS A 43 3.90 -7.38 4.77
C HIS A 43 4.91 -7.95 5.76
N ASP A 44 4.44 -8.66 6.77
CA ASP A 44 5.32 -9.18 7.83
C ASP A 44 5.65 -10.67 7.65
N GLY A 45 5.27 -11.26 6.53
CA GLY A 45 5.43 -12.69 6.28
C GLY A 45 4.11 -13.47 6.35
N THR A 46 3.12 -12.92 7.04
CA THR A 46 1.80 -13.54 7.18
C THR A 46 0.65 -12.61 6.90
N THR A 47 0.79 -11.34 7.28
CA THR A 47 -0.29 -10.36 7.18
C THR A 47 0.17 -9.13 6.39
N TYR A 48 -0.73 -8.62 5.56
CA TYR A 48 -0.54 -7.35 4.86
C TYR A 48 -1.15 -6.21 5.68
N TYR A 49 -0.45 -5.09 5.70
CA TYR A 49 -0.89 -3.92 6.46
C TYR A 49 -0.98 -2.71 5.55
N CYS A 50 -2.02 -1.91 5.78
CA CYS A 50 -2.22 -0.63 5.14
C CYS A 50 -2.36 0.41 6.25
N ASP A 51 -1.28 1.12 6.53
CA ASP A 51 -1.23 2.08 7.63
C ASP A 51 -1.52 3.48 7.08
N THR A 52 -2.75 3.94 7.33
CA THR A 52 -3.19 5.28 6.92
C THR A 52 -3.03 6.25 8.10
N PRO A 53 -3.13 7.57 7.86
CA PRO A 53 -3.02 8.55 8.95
C PRO A 53 -4.05 8.37 10.07
N THR A 54 -5.18 7.73 9.80
CA THR A 54 -6.26 7.58 10.77
C THR A 54 -6.55 6.15 11.19
N THR A 55 -6.13 5.16 10.40
CA THR A 55 -6.53 3.77 10.63
C THR A 55 -5.46 2.81 10.13
N LEU A 56 -5.31 1.70 10.84
CA LEU A 56 -4.47 0.59 10.38
C LEU A 56 -5.40 -0.52 9.88
N HIS A 57 -5.32 -0.83 8.60
CA HIS A 57 -6.06 -1.93 8.00
C HIS A 57 -5.17 -3.15 7.91
N LYS A 58 -5.71 -4.31 8.26
CA LYS A 58 -5.00 -5.59 8.19
C LYS A 58 -5.74 -6.51 7.22
N HIS A 59 -4.98 -7.17 6.36
CA HIS A 59 -5.53 -8.12 5.40
C HIS A 59 -4.72 -9.40 5.48
N GLU A 60 -5.39 -10.54 5.63
CA GLU A 60 -4.71 -11.81 5.80
C GLU A 60 -4.25 -12.44 4.49
N GLY A 61 -4.90 -12.10 3.39
CA GLY A 61 -4.61 -12.68 2.09
C GLY A 61 -4.20 -11.64 1.06
N GLU A 62 -3.44 -12.12 0.07
CA GLU A 62 -3.00 -11.29 -1.04
C GLU A 62 -4.20 -10.72 -1.82
N GLY A 63 -5.25 -11.52 -2.00
CA GLY A 63 -6.45 -11.07 -2.71
C GLY A 63 -7.14 -9.91 -2.02
N GLU A 64 -7.24 -9.97 -0.69
CA GLU A 64 -7.82 -8.87 0.08
C GLU A 64 -6.96 -7.61 -0.02
N MET A 65 -5.66 -7.77 0.03
CA MET A 65 -4.74 -6.63 -0.09
C MET A 65 -4.82 -6.03 -1.48
N ARG A 66 -4.92 -6.85 -2.52
CA ARG A 66 -5.08 -6.38 -3.89
C ARG A 66 -6.33 -5.53 -4.04
N GLU A 67 -7.45 -6.00 -3.50
CA GLU A 67 -8.70 -5.24 -3.54
C GLU A 67 -8.57 -3.92 -2.80
N CYS A 68 -7.93 -3.93 -1.64
CA CYS A 68 -7.71 -2.71 -0.87
C CYS A 68 -6.89 -1.70 -1.69
N ILE A 69 -5.79 -2.15 -2.29
CA ILE A 69 -4.93 -1.28 -3.10
C ILE A 69 -5.72 -0.64 -4.24
N ARG A 70 -6.53 -1.44 -4.94
CA ARG A 70 -7.32 -0.95 -6.06
C ARG A 70 -8.46 -0.04 -5.61
N ASN A 71 -9.19 -0.45 -4.58
CA ASN A 71 -10.34 0.31 -4.09
C ASN A 71 -9.93 1.67 -3.52
N MET A 72 -8.77 1.74 -2.90
CA MET A 72 -8.27 2.98 -2.33
C MET A 72 -7.51 3.85 -3.35
N GLY A 73 -7.31 3.33 -4.55
CA GLY A 73 -6.61 4.08 -5.60
C GLY A 73 -5.10 4.14 -5.43
N TYR A 74 -4.52 3.29 -4.60
CA TYR A 74 -3.08 3.28 -4.38
C TYR A 74 -2.32 2.71 -5.57
N GLY A 75 -2.94 1.79 -6.30
CA GLY A 75 -2.39 1.17 -7.50
C GLY A 75 -3.49 0.77 -8.46
N ASP A 76 -3.13 0.64 -9.72
CA ASP A 76 -4.07 0.24 -10.78
C ASP A 76 -4.33 -1.28 -10.84
#